data_85cdf3925ce27eb1c7ad95a65dd1bead
#
_entry.id   85cdf3925ce27eb1c7ad95a65dd1bead
#
_cell.length_a   1.000
_cell.length_b   1.000
_cell.length_c   1.000
_cell.angle_alpha   90.00
_cell.angle_beta   90.00
_cell.angle_gamma   90.00
#
_symmetry.space_group_name_H-M   'P 1'
#
loop_
_entity.id
_entity.type
_entity.pdbx_description
1 polymer ?
#
loop_
_entity_poly.entity_id
_entity_poly.type
_entity_poly.pdbx_seq_one_letter_code
_entity_poly.pdbx_strand_id
1 'polypeptide(L)'
;MTLTIQTAEDDQRQLTLTIEVDEARVRKAMQVKARELGREVQLPGFRPGKAPYDVLVRRIGEDTLRAEAVEDLVQPVFEEALEQEDIDPYARPTLEDMELKPLTLKFTVPLSPVVTLGDYRALRREVEAAEVTDEALTEALERVRDHHQTIETVERPAQVGDVVAISGRGWFAARPAAEDAAPTEDAAQDETAADDAAAAEAGDEDTIFNEERLELLLDDKSLFPGTPFVDNVVGLAAGDQKTISLTFPDPYEQEADFAGREATFDVTVLEVKQRDLPALDDDLAKLEGKFETLDELRESLREGLQKQAEGAIKEKTIDDMIHLLMEDATMVYPPAAVEAQIDDMVEDFKNRLSRSGWQFQDYLNLQGMTEESLREDFAGNADDTLRHQLALRQFILDEKLRVEAADIDHLIEDNVARFDNEALRDNMRNYYRTGRGFELISTEVLSNKTYERIQAIFSGNAPDLSTIPDLAADEEE
;
A
#
# COMPACT_ATOMS: atom_id res chain seq x y z
N MET A 1 -24.93 18.64 39.08
CA MET A 1 -23.59 18.50 39.67
C MET A 1 -22.65 19.00 38.63
N THR A 2 -22.09 20.17 38.84
CA THR A 2 -21.39 20.93 37.80
C THR A 2 -19.96 20.42 37.64
N LEU A 3 -19.62 20.06 36.41
CA LEU A 3 -18.24 19.97 35.96
C LEU A 3 -17.77 21.38 35.64
N THR A 4 -16.53 21.72 35.95
CA THR A 4 -15.89 22.92 35.44
C THR A 4 -14.94 22.47 34.34
N ILE A 5 -15.25 22.85 33.09
CA ILE A 5 -14.53 22.43 31.90
C ILE A 5 -13.74 23.62 31.37
N GLN A 6 -12.51 23.40 31.02
CA GLN A 6 -11.65 24.36 30.32
C GLN A 6 -11.05 23.67 29.10
N THR A 7 -11.14 24.30 27.95
CA THR A 7 -10.64 23.82 26.68
C THR A 7 -9.56 24.75 26.14
N ALA A 8 -8.50 24.18 25.60
CA ALA A 8 -7.43 24.93 24.91
C ALA A 8 -6.97 24.12 23.69
N GLU A 9 -7.22 24.64 22.51
CA GLU A 9 -6.77 24.05 21.25
C GLU A 9 -5.35 24.54 20.91
N ASP A 10 -4.50 23.66 20.41
CA ASP A 10 -3.18 23.98 19.90
C ASP A 10 -3.15 24.13 18.36
N ASP A 11 -1.97 24.46 17.82
CA ASP A 11 -1.77 24.62 16.37
C ASP A 11 -1.81 23.29 15.59
N GLN A 12 -1.91 22.15 16.27
CA GLN A 12 -1.93 20.81 15.68
C GLN A 12 -3.28 20.08 15.85
N ARG A 13 -4.36 20.83 16.02
CA ARG A 13 -5.71 20.25 16.21
C ARG A 13 -5.80 19.28 17.38
N GLN A 14 -4.98 19.51 18.43
CA GLN A 14 -5.10 18.82 19.70
C GLN A 14 -5.80 19.74 20.70
N LEU A 15 -6.89 19.27 21.28
CA LEU A 15 -7.63 19.97 22.30
C LEU A 15 -7.21 19.47 23.67
N THR A 16 -6.61 20.34 24.49
CA THR A 16 -6.43 20.06 25.91
C THR A 16 -7.75 20.31 26.64
N LEU A 17 -8.34 19.26 27.18
CA LEU A 17 -9.59 19.28 27.93
C LEU A 17 -9.27 19.10 29.42
N THR A 18 -9.44 20.13 30.21
CA THR A 18 -9.23 20.10 31.66
C THR A 18 -10.57 20.10 32.37
N ILE A 19 -10.84 19.04 33.15
CA ILE A 19 -12.12 18.80 33.81
C ILE A 19 -11.88 18.80 35.32
N GLU A 20 -12.44 19.78 36.04
CA GLU A 20 -12.46 19.79 37.49
C GLU A 20 -13.80 19.22 37.99
N VAL A 21 -13.73 18.19 38.82
CA VAL A 21 -14.89 17.47 39.32
C VAL A 21 -15.25 17.93 40.73
N ASP A 22 -16.51 18.31 40.96
CA ASP A 22 -17.03 18.71 42.27
C ASP A 22 -16.77 17.60 43.32
N GLU A 23 -16.18 18.00 44.46
CA GLU A 23 -15.82 17.12 45.57
C GLU A 23 -17.06 16.35 46.10
N ALA A 24 -18.28 16.89 45.96
CA ALA A 24 -19.51 16.19 46.35
C ALA A 24 -19.76 14.96 45.42
N ARG A 25 -19.37 15.04 44.15
CA ARG A 25 -19.46 13.93 43.20
C ARG A 25 -18.43 12.84 43.51
N VAL A 26 -17.21 13.24 43.84
CA VAL A 26 -16.13 12.32 44.23
C VAL A 26 -16.52 11.60 45.54
N ARG A 27 -17.05 12.30 46.53
CA ARG A 27 -17.52 11.67 47.77
C ARG A 27 -18.65 10.66 47.55
N LYS A 28 -19.56 10.96 46.65
CA LYS A 28 -20.64 10.05 46.27
C LYS A 28 -20.08 8.77 45.60
N ALA A 29 -19.13 8.90 44.70
CA ALA A 29 -18.45 7.76 44.08
C ALA A 29 -17.68 6.93 45.12
N MET A 30 -16.94 7.57 46.04
CA MET A 30 -16.28 6.88 47.13
C MET A 30 -17.27 6.08 48.00
N GLN A 31 -18.46 6.57 48.22
CA GLN A 31 -19.49 5.83 48.97
C GLN A 31 -20.02 4.61 48.20
N VAL A 32 -20.13 4.72 46.90
CA VAL A 32 -20.53 3.59 46.03
C VAL A 32 -19.43 2.54 46.03
N LYS A 33 -18.20 2.94 45.71
CA LYS A 33 -17.03 2.05 45.68
C LYS A 33 -16.76 1.37 47.02
N ALA A 34 -16.89 2.11 48.16
CA ALA A 34 -16.78 1.52 49.49
C ALA A 34 -17.78 0.40 49.72
N ARG A 35 -19.01 0.52 49.22
CA ARG A 35 -20.02 -0.56 49.34
C ARG A 35 -19.68 -1.76 48.50
N GLU A 36 -19.07 -1.56 47.33
CA GLU A 36 -18.61 -2.63 46.43
C GLU A 36 -17.47 -3.39 47.06
N LEU A 37 -16.39 -2.71 47.45
CA LEU A 37 -15.25 -3.29 48.10
C LEU A 37 -15.62 -3.93 49.44
N GLY A 38 -16.59 -3.35 50.16
CA GLY A 38 -17.11 -3.93 51.41
C GLY A 38 -17.85 -5.25 51.23
N ARG A 39 -18.19 -5.67 50.03
CA ARG A 39 -18.72 -7.03 49.74
C ARG A 39 -17.60 -8.07 49.61
N GLU A 40 -16.43 -7.63 49.14
CA GLU A 40 -15.26 -8.47 48.91
C GLU A 40 -14.39 -8.63 50.15
N VAL A 41 -14.33 -7.59 50.98
CA VAL A 41 -13.50 -7.57 52.20
C VAL A 41 -14.28 -8.11 53.40
N GLN A 42 -13.78 -9.17 54.03
CA GLN A 42 -14.33 -9.70 55.31
C GLN A 42 -13.94 -8.77 56.47
N LEU A 43 -14.94 -8.11 57.05
CA LEU A 43 -14.76 -7.23 58.19
C LEU A 43 -15.28 -7.91 59.44
N PRO A 44 -14.45 -8.09 60.51
CA PRO A 44 -14.89 -8.67 61.76
C PRO A 44 -16.07 -7.88 62.38
N GLY A 45 -17.16 -8.56 62.68
CA GLY A 45 -18.35 -7.96 63.31
C GLY A 45 -19.40 -7.41 62.31
N PHE A 46 -19.17 -7.48 60.98
CA PHE A 46 -20.15 -7.06 59.99
C PHE A 46 -20.41 -8.14 58.94
N ARG A 47 -21.66 -8.23 58.48
CA ARG A 47 -21.99 -9.07 57.31
C ARG A 47 -21.46 -8.40 56.05
N PRO A 48 -20.95 -9.16 55.04
CA PRO A 48 -20.44 -8.60 53.79
C PRO A 48 -21.42 -7.59 53.19
N GLY A 49 -20.88 -6.40 52.84
CA GLY A 49 -21.64 -5.28 52.25
C GLY A 49 -22.55 -4.49 53.22
N LYS A 50 -22.48 -4.73 54.52
CA LYS A 50 -23.29 -4.02 55.57
C LYS A 50 -22.47 -3.17 56.51
N ALA A 51 -21.16 -3.06 56.33
CA ALA A 51 -20.32 -2.20 57.17
C ALA A 51 -20.60 -0.71 56.86
N PRO A 52 -20.65 0.15 57.90
CA PRO A 52 -20.76 1.60 57.70
C PRO A 52 -19.55 2.17 56.95
N TYR A 53 -19.78 3.27 56.20
CA TYR A 53 -18.74 3.95 55.37
C TYR A 53 -17.47 4.25 56.15
N ASP A 54 -17.59 4.82 57.37
CA ASP A 54 -16.44 5.19 58.21
C ASP A 54 -15.58 4.00 58.62
N VAL A 55 -16.17 2.80 58.75
CA VAL A 55 -15.45 1.58 59.07
C VAL A 55 -14.69 1.07 57.85
N LEU A 56 -15.30 1.17 56.67
CA LEU A 56 -14.68 0.81 55.40
C LEU A 56 -13.49 1.72 55.10
N VAL A 57 -13.66 3.05 55.23
CA VAL A 57 -12.59 4.03 55.05
C VAL A 57 -11.39 3.76 56.00
N ARG A 58 -11.66 3.48 57.28
CA ARG A 58 -10.57 3.13 58.23
C ARG A 58 -9.81 1.85 57.86
N ARG A 59 -10.48 0.91 57.22
CA ARG A 59 -9.89 -0.39 56.87
C ARG A 59 -9.15 -0.34 55.52
N ILE A 60 -9.70 0.30 54.53
CA ILE A 60 -9.18 0.39 53.17
C ILE A 60 -8.15 1.53 53.06
N GLY A 61 -8.38 2.62 53.77
CA GLY A 61 -7.68 3.89 53.64
C GLY A 61 -8.48 4.87 52.75
N GLU A 62 -8.51 6.14 53.13
CA GLU A 62 -9.25 7.17 52.41
C GLU A 62 -8.65 7.42 51.02
N ASP A 63 -7.31 7.48 50.93
CA ASP A 63 -6.61 7.76 49.66
C ASP A 63 -6.74 6.60 48.68
N THR A 64 -6.67 5.35 49.13
CA THR A 64 -6.90 4.16 48.32
C THR A 64 -8.33 4.12 47.80
N LEU A 65 -9.31 4.34 48.70
CA LEU A 65 -10.71 4.36 48.30
C LEU A 65 -11.01 5.50 47.32
N ARG A 66 -10.34 6.64 47.48
CA ARG A 66 -10.46 7.76 46.54
C ARG A 66 -9.89 7.41 45.17
N ALA A 67 -8.71 6.82 45.10
CA ALA A 67 -8.08 6.41 43.85
C ALA A 67 -8.99 5.43 43.09
N GLU A 68 -9.48 4.37 43.75
CA GLU A 68 -10.39 3.39 43.18
C GLU A 68 -11.73 4.02 42.69
N ALA A 69 -12.28 4.97 43.46
CA ALA A 69 -13.52 5.65 43.09
C ALA A 69 -13.32 6.64 41.93
N VAL A 70 -12.14 7.22 41.83
CA VAL A 70 -11.79 8.14 40.73
C VAL A 70 -11.61 7.33 39.41
N GLU A 71 -10.99 6.15 39.47
CA GLU A 71 -10.87 5.29 38.29
C GLU A 71 -12.23 4.99 37.66
N ASP A 72 -13.25 4.69 38.48
CA ASP A 72 -14.63 4.49 37.97
C ASP A 72 -15.30 5.78 37.50
N LEU A 73 -14.79 6.97 37.89
CA LEU A 73 -15.35 8.26 37.49
C LEU A 73 -14.77 8.81 36.19
N VAL A 74 -13.55 8.43 35.82
CA VAL A 74 -12.81 9.01 34.68
C VAL A 74 -13.65 8.98 33.42
N GLN A 75 -14.09 7.78 33.01
CA GLN A 75 -14.84 7.60 31.76
C GLN A 75 -16.18 8.34 31.73
N PRO A 76 -17.08 8.21 32.75
CA PRO A 76 -18.36 8.93 32.75
C PRO A 76 -18.23 10.46 32.83
N VAL A 77 -17.18 10.98 33.48
CA VAL A 77 -16.91 12.42 33.55
C VAL A 77 -16.39 12.95 32.23
N PHE A 78 -15.55 12.18 31.58
CA PHE A 78 -15.01 12.51 30.27
C PHE A 78 -16.13 12.55 29.20
N GLU A 79 -16.97 11.53 29.13
CA GLU A 79 -18.10 11.45 28.21
C GLU A 79 -19.09 12.64 28.42
N GLU A 80 -19.40 12.95 29.68
CA GLU A 80 -20.24 14.10 30.03
C GLU A 80 -19.60 15.44 29.60
N ALA A 81 -18.28 15.55 29.69
CA ALA A 81 -17.57 16.76 29.27
C ALA A 81 -17.56 16.92 27.75
N LEU A 82 -17.39 15.83 27.00
CA LEU A 82 -17.49 15.85 25.54
C LEU A 82 -18.88 16.28 25.07
N GLU A 83 -19.94 15.72 25.69
CA GLU A 83 -21.33 16.10 25.39
C GLU A 83 -21.64 17.57 25.71
N GLN A 84 -21.09 18.12 26.83
CA GLN A 84 -21.34 19.50 27.24
C GLN A 84 -20.64 20.53 26.31
N GLU A 85 -19.47 20.19 25.79
CA GLU A 85 -18.69 21.07 24.92
C GLU A 85 -18.91 20.78 23.43
N ASP A 86 -19.79 19.82 23.08
CA ASP A 86 -20.08 19.39 21.70
C ASP A 86 -18.80 19.00 20.93
N ILE A 87 -17.94 18.21 21.60
CA ILE A 87 -16.65 17.76 21.05
C ILE A 87 -16.80 16.33 20.54
N ASP A 88 -16.49 16.13 19.25
CA ASP A 88 -16.37 14.81 18.61
C ASP A 88 -14.90 14.45 18.41
N PRO A 89 -14.33 13.51 19.17
CA PRO A 89 -12.94 13.12 19.05
C PRO A 89 -12.66 12.39 17.72
N TYR A 90 -11.69 12.85 16.94
CA TYR A 90 -11.26 12.21 15.71
C TYR A 90 -10.59 10.84 15.94
N ALA A 91 -9.82 10.73 17.02
CA ALA A 91 -9.14 9.52 17.43
C ALA A 91 -9.22 9.36 18.95
N ARG A 92 -8.70 8.24 19.47
CA ARG A 92 -8.77 7.93 20.91
C ARG A 92 -8.06 9.00 21.75
N PRO A 93 -8.78 9.66 22.69
CA PRO A 93 -8.20 10.65 23.59
C PRO A 93 -7.22 10.03 24.57
N THR A 94 -6.23 10.81 25.01
CA THR A 94 -5.23 10.40 25.98
C THR A 94 -5.39 11.16 27.28
N LEU A 95 -5.42 10.47 28.42
CA LEU A 95 -5.35 11.09 29.75
C LEU A 95 -3.89 11.46 30.04
N GLU A 96 -3.58 12.75 30.02
CA GLU A 96 -2.22 13.30 30.24
C GLU A 96 -1.86 13.36 31.71
N ASP A 97 -2.80 13.87 32.52
CA ASP A 97 -2.57 14.11 33.93
C ASP A 97 -3.84 13.96 34.74
N MET A 98 -3.67 13.57 36.01
CA MET A 98 -4.75 13.40 36.94
C MET A 98 -4.32 13.82 38.35
N GLU A 99 -4.91 14.89 38.83
CA GLU A 99 -4.79 15.32 40.23
C GLU A 99 -5.95 14.81 41.04
N LEU A 100 -5.68 14.21 42.23
CA LEU A 100 -6.73 13.62 43.05
C LEU A 100 -7.38 14.62 44.02
N LYS A 101 -6.70 15.72 44.36
CA LYS A 101 -7.17 16.71 45.37
C LYS A 101 -6.79 18.14 44.99
N PRO A 102 -7.70 18.95 44.37
CA PRO A 102 -9.02 18.58 43.85
C PRO A 102 -8.92 17.56 42.73
N LEU A 103 -10.03 16.86 42.41
CA LEU A 103 -10.01 15.95 41.25
C LEU A 103 -10.03 16.78 39.97
N THR A 104 -8.89 16.79 39.30
CA THR A 104 -8.71 17.43 37.99
C THR A 104 -8.19 16.41 37.01
N LEU A 105 -8.86 16.26 35.88
CA LEU A 105 -8.49 15.36 34.79
C LEU A 105 -8.08 16.22 33.60
N LYS A 106 -6.94 15.92 33.02
CA LYS A 106 -6.42 16.59 31.83
C LYS A 106 -6.30 15.60 30.68
N PHE A 107 -7.10 15.79 29.65
CA PHE A 107 -7.09 14.97 28.45
C PHE A 107 -6.53 15.75 27.27
N THR A 108 -5.83 15.04 26.40
CA THR A 108 -5.54 15.51 25.04
C THR A 108 -6.50 14.79 24.08
N VAL A 109 -7.34 15.58 23.43
CA VAL A 109 -8.39 15.11 22.50
C VAL A 109 -7.99 15.51 21.09
N PRO A 110 -7.69 14.55 20.20
CA PRO A 110 -7.44 14.85 18.81
C PRO A 110 -8.73 15.30 18.12
N LEU A 111 -8.70 16.41 17.43
CA LEU A 111 -9.82 16.93 16.65
C LEU A 111 -9.70 16.56 15.17
N SER A 112 -10.82 16.59 14.47
CA SER A 112 -10.87 16.34 13.03
C SER A 112 -9.91 17.26 12.26
N PRO A 113 -9.18 16.73 11.23
CA PRO A 113 -8.36 17.54 10.35
C PRO A 113 -9.13 18.68 9.71
N VAL A 114 -8.46 19.82 9.54
CA VAL A 114 -8.97 20.97 8.80
C VAL A 114 -8.11 21.16 7.56
N VAL A 115 -8.77 21.15 6.41
CA VAL A 115 -8.14 21.32 5.10
C VAL A 115 -8.78 22.50 4.39
N THR A 116 -7.96 23.36 3.86
CA THR A 116 -8.39 24.45 2.97
C THR A 116 -7.61 24.31 1.67
N LEU A 117 -8.32 24.01 0.59
CA LEU A 117 -7.74 23.92 -0.74
C LEU A 117 -7.59 25.33 -1.33
N GLY A 118 -6.57 25.52 -2.19
CA GLY A 118 -6.38 26.75 -2.95
C GLY A 118 -7.45 26.97 -4.03
N ASP A 119 -7.23 27.94 -4.92
CA ASP A 119 -8.15 28.23 -6.05
C ASP A 119 -7.97 27.18 -7.19
N TYR A 120 -8.22 25.93 -6.90
CA TYR A 120 -8.08 24.84 -7.85
C TYR A 120 -9.07 24.92 -9.03
N ARG A 121 -10.21 25.63 -8.88
CA ARG A 121 -11.19 25.77 -9.97
C ARG A 121 -10.71 26.69 -11.10
N ALA A 122 -9.66 27.47 -10.85
CA ALA A 122 -9.00 28.26 -11.87
C ALA A 122 -8.01 27.46 -12.73
N LEU A 123 -7.64 26.26 -12.32
CA LEU A 123 -6.72 25.38 -13.04
C LEU A 123 -7.25 25.03 -14.42
N ARG A 124 -6.36 25.05 -15.42
CA ARG A 124 -6.67 24.62 -16.79
C ARG A 124 -5.53 23.73 -17.28
N ARG A 125 -5.89 22.54 -17.70
CA ARG A 125 -4.95 21.52 -18.21
C ARG A 125 -5.60 20.71 -19.31
N GLU A 126 -4.81 20.27 -20.26
CA GLU A 126 -5.25 19.30 -21.24
C GLU A 126 -5.12 17.89 -20.63
N VAL A 127 -6.20 17.12 -20.68
CA VAL A 127 -6.19 15.72 -20.25
C VAL A 127 -5.79 14.88 -21.44
N GLU A 128 -4.78 14.04 -21.26
CA GLU A 128 -4.32 13.12 -22.30
C GLU A 128 -5.47 12.17 -22.71
N ALA A 129 -5.57 11.88 -24.00
CA ALA A 129 -6.52 10.89 -24.50
C ALA A 129 -5.93 9.48 -24.36
N ALA A 130 -6.77 8.51 -24.03
CA ALA A 130 -6.35 7.11 -24.03
C ALA A 130 -6.22 6.62 -25.49
N GLU A 131 -4.99 6.35 -25.91
CA GLU A 131 -4.71 5.82 -27.24
C GLU A 131 -4.07 4.44 -27.14
N VAL A 132 -4.63 3.47 -27.85
CA VAL A 132 -4.03 2.15 -28.03
C VAL A 132 -3.16 2.18 -29.26
N THR A 133 -1.87 2.01 -29.08
CA THR A 133 -0.93 1.94 -30.20
C THR A 133 -0.99 0.57 -30.87
N ASP A 134 -0.65 0.52 -32.17
CA ASP A 134 -0.56 -0.76 -32.91
C ASP A 134 0.56 -1.65 -32.32
N GLU A 135 1.59 -1.05 -31.72
CA GLU A 135 2.66 -1.77 -31.01
C GLU A 135 2.10 -2.48 -29.78
N ALA A 136 1.31 -1.80 -28.93
CA ALA A 136 0.69 -2.40 -27.75
C ALA A 136 -0.25 -3.58 -28.13
N LEU A 137 -1.00 -3.44 -29.23
CA LEU A 137 -1.85 -4.52 -29.73
C LEU A 137 -1.01 -5.70 -30.24
N THR A 138 0.10 -5.43 -30.93
CA THR A 138 1.02 -6.48 -31.40
C THR A 138 1.64 -7.22 -30.22
N GLU A 139 2.10 -6.51 -29.19
CA GLU A 139 2.63 -7.13 -27.96
C GLU A 139 1.57 -7.95 -27.20
N ALA A 140 0.32 -7.51 -27.20
CA ALA A 140 -0.76 -8.28 -26.60
C ALA A 140 -1.03 -9.57 -27.37
N LEU A 141 -1.00 -9.54 -28.72
CA LEU A 141 -1.12 -10.74 -29.54
C LEU A 141 0.07 -11.70 -29.38
N GLU A 142 1.28 -11.18 -29.27
CA GLU A 142 2.47 -12.02 -29.00
C GLU A 142 2.35 -12.69 -27.61
N ARG A 143 1.86 -11.98 -26.58
CA ARG A 143 1.59 -12.60 -25.27
C ARG A 143 0.57 -13.72 -25.34
N VAL A 144 -0.46 -13.61 -26.16
CA VAL A 144 -1.43 -14.70 -26.40
C VAL A 144 -0.74 -15.88 -27.07
N ARG A 145 0.12 -15.64 -28.08
CA ARG A 145 0.92 -16.68 -28.71
C ARG A 145 1.84 -17.40 -27.72
N ASP A 146 2.49 -16.62 -26.86
CA ASP A 146 3.37 -17.15 -25.82
C ASP A 146 2.62 -18.03 -24.82
N HIS A 147 1.38 -17.67 -24.50
CA HIS A 147 0.54 -18.48 -23.62
C HIS A 147 0.21 -19.88 -24.22
N HIS A 148 0.06 -19.94 -25.54
CA HIS A 148 -0.23 -21.17 -26.28
C HIS A 148 1.00 -21.82 -26.93
N GLN A 149 2.22 -21.43 -26.51
CA GLN A 149 3.45 -22.05 -26.99
C GLN A 149 3.53 -23.54 -26.62
N THR A 150 4.16 -24.31 -27.50
CA THR A 150 4.52 -25.70 -27.22
C THR A 150 6.03 -25.77 -27.03
N ILE A 151 6.47 -26.45 -25.98
CA ILE A 151 7.90 -26.56 -25.64
C ILE A 151 8.28 -28.04 -25.72
N GLU A 152 9.21 -28.41 -26.61
CA GLU A 152 9.72 -29.78 -26.78
C GLU A 152 11.23 -29.82 -26.61
N THR A 153 11.74 -30.75 -25.81
CA THR A 153 13.20 -30.95 -25.66
C THR A 153 13.79 -31.50 -26.97
N VAL A 154 14.88 -30.90 -27.41
CA VAL A 154 15.54 -31.24 -28.66
C VAL A 154 17.03 -31.55 -28.48
N GLU A 155 17.55 -32.52 -29.24
CA GLU A 155 18.99 -32.89 -29.23
C GLU A 155 19.75 -32.17 -30.36
N ARG A 156 19.66 -30.87 -30.41
CA ARG A 156 20.41 -30.03 -31.36
C ARG A 156 21.02 -28.81 -30.66
N PRO A 157 22.00 -28.14 -31.28
CA PRO A 157 22.47 -26.85 -30.76
C PRO A 157 21.34 -25.83 -30.65
N ALA A 158 21.43 -24.99 -29.62
CA ALA A 158 20.46 -23.96 -29.32
C ALA A 158 20.41 -22.91 -30.43
N GLN A 159 19.22 -22.45 -30.76
CA GLN A 159 18.92 -21.43 -31.75
C GLN A 159 18.21 -20.25 -31.10
N VAL A 160 18.23 -19.08 -31.76
CA VAL A 160 17.44 -17.92 -31.33
C VAL A 160 15.97 -18.33 -31.30
N GLY A 161 15.27 -18.01 -30.21
CA GLY A 161 13.88 -18.38 -29.95
C GLY A 161 13.68 -19.68 -29.19
N ASP A 162 14.74 -20.49 -28.94
CA ASP A 162 14.65 -21.66 -28.06
C ASP A 162 14.66 -21.25 -26.59
N VAL A 163 14.14 -22.08 -25.73
CA VAL A 163 14.28 -22.00 -24.28
C VAL A 163 15.41 -22.94 -23.85
N VAL A 164 16.40 -22.39 -23.17
CA VAL A 164 17.57 -23.16 -22.73
C VAL A 164 17.61 -23.20 -21.20
N ALA A 165 17.74 -24.39 -20.63
CA ALA A 165 18.06 -24.53 -19.23
C ALA A 165 19.58 -24.51 -19.08
N ILE A 166 20.09 -23.56 -18.31
CA ILE A 166 21.51 -23.43 -17.98
C ILE A 166 21.73 -23.58 -16.49
N SER A 167 22.93 -24.06 -16.12
CA SER A 167 23.48 -23.83 -14.79
C SER A 167 24.69 -22.92 -14.94
N GLY A 168 24.95 -22.11 -13.96
CA GLY A 168 26.15 -21.27 -14.05
C GLY A 168 26.29 -20.27 -12.94
N ARG A 169 27.42 -19.59 -12.99
CA ARG A 169 27.76 -18.51 -12.10
C ARG A 169 28.25 -17.32 -12.91
N GLY A 170 27.77 -16.12 -12.54
CA GLY A 170 28.23 -14.86 -13.11
C GLY A 170 28.78 -13.95 -12.03
N TRP A 171 29.88 -13.26 -12.31
CA TRP A 171 30.51 -12.31 -11.40
C TRP A 171 31.15 -11.15 -12.16
N PHE A 172 31.26 -10.01 -11.49
CA PHE A 172 31.98 -8.86 -12.04
C PHE A 172 33.50 -9.05 -11.91
N ALA A 173 34.26 -8.57 -12.89
CA ALA A 173 35.70 -8.45 -12.76
C ALA A 173 36.02 -7.51 -11.59
N ALA A 174 37.03 -7.86 -10.78
CA ALA A 174 37.43 -7.06 -9.63
C ALA A 174 37.65 -5.59 -10.06
N ARG A 175 37.01 -4.66 -9.36
CA ARG A 175 37.14 -3.22 -9.62
C ARG A 175 38.64 -2.86 -9.54
N PRO A 176 39.24 -2.22 -10.58
CA PRO A 176 40.60 -1.77 -10.46
C PRO A 176 40.70 -0.84 -9.25
N ALA A 177 41.56 -1.17 -8.28
CA ALA A 177 41.76 -0.38 -7.09
C ALA A 177 42.08 1.06 -7.51
N ALA A 178 41.30 2.03 -6.98
CA ALA A 178 41.56 3.45 -7.20
C ALA A 178 43.02 3.74 -6.91
N GLU A 179 43.70 4.43 -7.84
CA GLU A 179 45.09 4.88 -7.73
C GLU A 179 45.25 5.85 -6.56
N ASP A 180 45.34 5.36 -5.32
CA ASP A 180 45.83 6.11 -4.16
C ASP A 180 46.27 5.17 -3.03
N ALA A 181 47.17 4.21 -3.31
CA ALA A 181 47.95 3.54 -2.29
C ALA A 181 49.35 3.25 -2.83
N ALA A 182 50.34 3.90 -2.21
CA ALA A 182 51.73 3.78 -2.55
C ALA A 182 52.26 2.34 -2.43
N PRO A 183 53.23 1.93 -3.26
CA PRO A 183 53.67 0.54 -3.37
C PRO A 183 54.52 0.10 -2.17
N THR A 184 54.16 -1.02 -1.56
CA THR A 184 55.08 -1.80 -0.76
C THR A 184 55.66 -2.92 -1.64
N GLU A 185 56.93 -2.83 -1.93
CA GLU A 185 57.75 -3.87 -2.56
C GLU A 185 57.83 -5.08 -1.62
N ASP A 186 57.38 -6.24 -2.02
CA ASP A 186 58.08 -7.50 -2.01
C ASP A 186 57.15 -8.69 -2.27
N ALA A 187 57.29 -9.33 -3.40
CA ALA A 187 57.27 -10.79 -3.60
C ALA A 187 57.09 -11.15 -5.09
N ALA A 188 58.15 -11.58 -5.66
CA ALA A 188 58.20 -12.14 -7.01
C ALA A 188 57.86 -13.63 -6.98
N GLN A 189 57.23 -14.10 -8.10
CA GLN A 189 57.22 -15.47 -8.65
C GLN A 189 56.18 -16.46 -8.04
N ASP A 190 55.10 -16.66 -8.73
CA ASP A 190 54.78 -17.94 -9.39
C ASP A 190 53.67 -17.77 -10.45
N GLU A 191 54.00 -17.87 -11.69
CA GLU A 191 53.08 -17.88 -12.83
C GLU A 191 52.72 -19.34 -13.12
N THR A 192 51.65 -19.90 -12.58
CA THR A 192 50.94 -21.08 -13.14
C THR A 192 49.78 -21.56 -12.28
N ALA A 193 48.97 -20.67 -11.67
CA ALA A 193 47.74 -21.08 -10.98
C ALA A 193 46.70 -19.93 -10.93
N ALA A 194 46.62 -19.13 -12.01
CA ALA A 194 45.81 -17.89 -11.95
C ALA A 194 44.33 -18.07 -12.35
N ASP A 195 43.94 -19.19 -12.94
CA ASP A 195 42.58 -19.35 -13.47
C ASP A 195 41.57 -20.00 -12.50
N ASP A 196 42.06 -20.74 -11.50
CA ASP A 196 41.18 -21.41 -10.50
C ASP A 196 41.07 -20.62 -9.18
N ALA A 197 41.91 -19.60 -8.98
CA ALA A 197 41.92 -18.79 -7.76
C ALA A 197 41.02 -17.56 -7.82
N ALA A 198 40.72 -17.04 -9.01
CA ALA A 198 39.82 -15.88 -9.17
C ALA A 198 38.35 -16.19 -8.84
N ALA A 199 37.95 -17.45 -8.98
CA ALA A 199 36.60 -17.90 -8.66
C ALA A 199 36.32 -18.09 -7.14
N ALA A 200 37.36 -18.08 -6.31
CA ALA A 200 37.27 -18.34 -4.88
C ALA A 200 37.25 -17.06 -3.99
N GLU A 201 37.52 -15.89 -4.56
CA GLU A 201 37.66 -14.63 -3.81
C GLU A 201 36.62 -13.54 -4.19
N ALA A 202 35.64 -13.83 -5.07
CA ALA A 202 34.53 -12.91 -5.30
C ALA A 202 33.63 -12.90 -4.05
N GLY A 203 33.64 -11.80 -3.32
CA GLY A 203 32.69 -11.58 -2.23
C GLY A 203 31.24 -11.62 -2.76
N ASP A 204 30.30 -11.82 -1.89
CA ASP A 204 28.83 -11.88 -2.24
C ASP A 204 28.36 -10.63 -3.05
N GLU A 205 29.00 -9.48 -2.87
CA GLU A 205 28.68 -8.21 -3.54
C GLU A 205 29.07 -8.17 -5.05
N ASP A 206 29.95 -9.03 -5.51
CA ASP A 206 30.38 -9.09 -6.91
C ASP A 206 29.72 -10.25 -7.69
N THR A 207 28.86 -11.04 -7.06
CA THR A 207 28.15 -12.13 -7.71
C THR A 207 26.88 -11.63 -8.39
N ILE A 208 26.73 -11.85 -9.71
CA ILE A 208 25.57 -11.45 -10.52
C ILE A 208 24.48 -12.51 -10.41
N PHE A 209 24.84 -13.78 -10.61
CA PHE A 209 23.96 -14.92 -10.34
C PHE A 209 24.77 -16.18 -10.04
N ASN A 210 24.14 -17.12 -9.32
CA ASN A 210 24.71 -18.43 -9.05
C ASN A 210 23.55 -19.43 -8.95
N GLU A 211 23.18 -20.04 -10.09
CA GLU A 211 21.99 -20.87 -10.20
C GLU A 211 22.34 -22.27 -10.71
N GLU A 212 21.80 -23.28 -10.05
CA GLU A 212 21.94 -24.67 -10.49
C GLU A 212 21.08 -24.98 -11.72
N ARG A 213 19.97 -24.23 -11.90
CA ARG A 213 19.09 -24.35 -13.05
C ARG A 213 18.33 -23.04 -13.28
N LEU A 214 18.63 -22.38 -14.37
CA LEU A 214 17.95 -21.20 -14.86
C LEU A 214 17.39 -21.49 -16.26
N GLU A 215 16.10 -21.30 -16.49
CA GLU A 215 15.49 -21.40 -17.82
C GLU A 215 15.42 -20.00 -18.43
N LEU A 216 15.99 -19.83 -19.59
CA LEU A 216 16.00 -18.55 -20.30
C LEU A 216 15.55 -18.74 -21.75
N LEU A 217 14.82 -17.78 -22.26
CA LEU A 217 14.48 -17.67 -23.66
C LEU A 217 15.66 -17.01 -24.40
N LEU A 218 16.11 -17.59 -25.49
CA LEU A 218 17.20 -17.02 -26.31
C LEU A 218 16.64 -15.97 -27.27
N ASP A 219 16.37 -14.78 -26.74
CA ASP A 219 15.98 -13.61 -27.50
C ASP A 219 16.76 -12.36 -27.06
N ASP A 220 16.66 -11.28 -27.83
CA ASP A 220 17.40 -10.03 -27.56
C ASP A 220 16.89 -9.28 -26.30
N LYS A 221 15.73 -9.68 -25.77
CA LYS A 221 15.07 -9.05 -24.61
C LYS A 221 15.24 -9.86 -23.31
N SER A 222 15.83 -11.02 -23.39
CA SER A 222 16.02 -11.96 -22.30
C SER A 222 17.17 -11.52 -21.37
N LEU A 223 17.77 -12.45 -20.68
CA LEU A 223 18.84 -12.20 -19.71
C LEU A 223 19.93 -11.26 -20.27
N PHE A 224 20.14 -10.12 -19.62
CA PHE A 224 21.11 -9.07 -20.00
C PHE A 224 20.92 -8.45 -21.40
N PRO A 225 19.77 -7.81 -21.69
CA PRO A 225 19.52 -7.16 -22.97
C PRO A 225 20.62 -6.15 -23.36
N GLY A 226 20.92 -6.06 -24.65
CA GLY A 226 21.96 -5.18 -25.16
C GLY A 226 23.40 -5.67 -24.93
N THR A 227 23.56 -6.87 -24.37
CA THR A 227 24.87 -7.55 -24.26
C THR A 227 24.94 -8.75 -25.19
N PRO A 228 26.16 -9.21 -25.55
CA PRO A 228 26.32 -10.41 -26.39
C PRO A 228 26.13 -11.73 -25.63
N PHE A 229 25.47 -11.75 -24.47
CA PHE A 229 25.27 -12.95 -23.67
C PHE A 229 24.52 -14.04 -24.43
N VAL A 230 23.35 -13.71 -24.99
CA VAL A 230 22.51 -14.64 -25.75
C VAL A 230 23.24 -15.17 -26.99
N ASP A 231 23.94 -14.29 -27.74
CA ASP A 231 24.72 -14.67 -28.91
C ASP A 231 25.82 -15.70 -28.58
N ASN A 232 26.35 -15.63 -27.38
CA ASN A 232 27.37 -16.58 -26.91
C ASN A 232 26.78 -17.92 -26.48
N VAL A 233 25.52 -17.97 -26.08
CA VAL A 233 24.80 -19.23 -25.73
C VAL A 233 24.22 -19.91 -26.97
N VAL A 234 23.82 -19.13 -27.98
CA VAL A 234 23.35 -19.67 -29.26
C VAL A 234 24.45 -20.54 -29.90
N GLY A 235 24.05 -21.73 -30.35
CA GLY A 235 24.94 -22.72 -30.96
C GLY A 235 25.56 -23.74 -30.00
N LEU A 236 25.35 -23.61 -28.69
CA LEU A 236 25.74 -24.61 -27.70
C LEU A 236 24.70 -25.74 -27.64
N ALA A 237 25.15 -26.95 -27.43
CA ALA A 237 24.34 -28.13 -27.21
C ALA A 237 24.23 -28.50 -25.73
N ALA A 238 23.28 -29.34 -25.38
CA ALA A 238 23.18 -29.90 -24.02
C ALA A 238 24.48 -30.58 -23.59
N GLY A 239 25.00 -30.21 -22.44
CA GLY A 239 26.30 -30.65 -21.90
C GLY A 239 27.46 -29.75 -22.23
N ASP A 240 27.35 -28.78 -23.13
CA ASP A 240 28.42 -27.85 -23.45
C ASP A 240 28.62 -26.84 -22.31
N GLN A 241 29.91 -26.49 -22.09
CA GLN A 241 30.32 -25.50 -21.12
C GLN A 241 31.06 -24.36 -21.82
N LYS A 242 30.80 -23.13 -21.41
CA LYS A 242 31.42 -21.94 -21.98
C LYS A 242 31.57 -20.84 -20.95
N THR A 243 32.78 -20.27 -20.90
CA THR A 243 33.03 -19.02 -20.19
C THR A 243 32.77 -17.85 -21.12
N ILE A 244 31.93 -16.92 -20.71
CA ILE A 244 31.50 -15.75 -21.47
C ILE A 244 31.97 -14.51 -20.72
N SER A 245 32.85 -13.71 -21.32
CA SER A 245 33.20 -12.41 -20.78
C SER A 245 32.61 -11.32 -21.63
N LEU A 246 31.93 -10.36 -20.99
CA LEU A 246 31.25 -9.25 -21.64
C LEU A 246 31.36 -7.97 -20.81
N THR A 247 31.14 -6.84 -21.44
CA THR A 247 31.02 -5.53 -20.79
C THR A 247 29.63 -5.02 -20.95
N PHE A 248 29.01 -4.60 -19.87
CA PHE A 248 27.67 -4.00 -19.92
C PHE A 248 27.72 -2.63 -20.58
N PRO A 249 26.70 -2.24 -21.35
CA PRO A 249 26.60 -0.89 -21.93
C PRO A 249 26.62 0.21 -20.85
N ASP A 250 27.03 1.40 -21.24
CA ASP A 250 26.93 2.59 -20.37
C ASP A 250 26.19 3.70 -21.18
N PRO A 251 24.98 4.12 -20.78
CA PRO A 251 24.19 3.65 -19.63
C PRO A 251 23.56 2.27 -19.84
N TYR A 252 23.32 1.54 -18.73
CA TYR A 252 22.54 0.31 -18.70
C TYR A 252 21.21 0.56 -17.98
N GLU A 253 20.11 0.57 -18.74
CA GLU A 253 18.81 1.02 -18.23
C GLU A 253 18.15 0.09 -17.21
N GLN A 254 18.53 -1.20 -17.22
CA GLN A 254 17.91 -2.19 -16.34
C GLN A 254 18.49 -2.17 -14.93
N GLU A 255 19.81 -1.93 -14.81
CA GLU A 255 20.46 -1.89 -13.51
C GLU A 255 21.67 -0.95 -13.59
N ALA A 256 21.56 0.22 -12.97
CA ALA A 256 22.57 1.27 -13.05
C ALA A 256 23.94 0.84 -12.51
N ASP A 257 23.93 -0.10 -11.55
CA ASP A 257 25.17 -0.62 -10.94
C ASP A 257 25.98 -1.54 -11.88
N PHE A 258 25.36 -2.02 -12.97
CA PHE A 258 26.02 -2.85 -13.98
C PHE A 258 26.67 -2.02 -15.08
N ALA A 259 26.28 -0.76 -15.25
CA ALA A 259 26.72 0.11 -16.34
C ALA A 259 28.24 0.19 -16.46
N GLY A 260 28.76 -0.13 -17.65
CA GLY A 260 30.18 -0.08 -17.96
C GLY A 260 31.07 -1.11 -17.27
N ARG A 261 30.50 -2.02 -16.45
CA ARG A 261 31.28 -3.05 -15.74
C ARG A 261 31.53 -4.26 -16.64
N GLU A 262 32.72 -4.85 -16.47
CA GLU A 262 33.06 -6.12 -17.10
C GLU A 262 32.64 -7.29 -16.21
N ALA A 263 31.99 -8.28 -16.82
CA ALA A 263 31.47 -9.46 -16.14
C ALA A 263 31.93 -10.74 -16.85
N THR A 264 32.09 -11.79 -16.05
CA THR A 264 32.43 -13.12 -16.55
C THR A 264 31.37 -14.12 -16.07
N PHE A 265 30.93 -14.98 -16.98
CA PHE A 265 29.89 -15.97 -16.75
C PHE A 265 30.42 -17.35 -17.14
N ASP A 266 30.40 -18.30 -16.22
CA ASP A 266 30.62 -19.71 -16.51
C ASP A 266 29.26 -20.38 -16.65
N VAL A 267 28.91 -20.80 -17.84
CA VAL A 267 27.61 -21.35 -18.20
C VAL A 267 27.73 -22.77 -18.69
N THR A 268 26.92 -23.66 -18.18
CA THR A 268 26.74 -25.03 -18.66
C THR A 268 25.31 -25.17 -19.18
N VAL A 269 25.14 -25.56 -20.43
CA VAL A 269 23.82 -25.86 -21.01
C VAL A 269 23.36 -27.21 -20.53
N LEU A 270 22.25 -27.27 -19.80
CA LEU A 270 21.65 -28.51 -19.28
C LEU A 270 20.70 -29.14 -20.29
N GLU A 271 19.86 -28.31 -20.91
CA GLU A 271 18.80 -28.77 -21.80
C GLU A 271 18.47 -27.69 -22.84
N VAL A 272 18.21 -28.11 -24.07
CA VAL A 272 17.71 -27.22 -25.13
C VAL A 272 16.28 -27.60 -25.45
N LYS A 273 15.36 -26.65 -25.40
CA LYS A 273 13.94 -26.84 -25.66
C LYS A 273 13.54 -25.97 -26.83
N GLN A 274 13.05 -26.57 -27.89
CA GLN A 274 12.45 -25.86 -29.01
C GLN A 274 11.11 -25.27 -28.55
N ARG A 275 10.95 -23.99 -28.84
CA ARG A 275 9.72 -23.26 -28.59
C ARG A 275 8.99 -23.09 -29.92
N ASP A 276 7.84 -23.73 -30.05
CA ASP A 276 6.97 -23.57 -31.20
C ASP A 276 5.80 -22.65 -30.85
N LEU A 277 5.70 -21.53 -31.54
CA LEU A 277 4.64 -20.54 -31.40
C LEU A 277 3.56 -20.79 -32.44
N PRO A 278 2.26 -20.79 -32.06
CA PRO A 278 1.18 -20.87 -33.04
C PRO A 278 1.21 -19.71 -34.03
N ALA A 279 0.71 -19.91 -35.24
CA ALA A 279 0.57 -18.85 -36.21
C ALA A 279 -0.46 -17.80 -35.75
N LEU A 280 -0.32 -16.54 -36.22
CA LEU A 280 -1.32 -15.49 -35.98
C LEU A 280 -2.47 -15.66 -36.98
N ASP A 281 -3.35 -16.62 -36.72
CA ASP A 281 -4.50 -16.96 -37.56
C ASP A 281 -5.74 -17.30 -36.72
N ASP A 282 -6.83 -17.72 -37.39
CA ASP A 282 -8.09 -18.06 -36.73
C ASP A 282 -7.97 -19.29 -35.81
N ASP A 283 -6.95 -20.13 -35.98
CA ASP A 283 -6.75 -21.28 -35.11
C ASP A 283 -6.21 -20.84 -33.73
N LEU A 284 -5.36 -19.79 -33.66
CA LEU A 284 -4.95 -19.17 -32.40
C LEU A 284 -6.16 -18.60 -31.64
N ALA A 285 -7.07 -17.91 -32.35
CA ALA A 285 -8.28 -17.35 -31.75
C ALA A 285 -9.17 -18.45 -31.12
N LYS A 286 -9.29 -19.60 -31.81
CA LYS A 286 -10.02 -20.77 -31.27
C LYS A 286 -9.32 -21.45 -30.09
N LEU A 287 -7.98 -21.42 -30.06
CA LEU A 287 -7.22 -21.95 -28.89
C LEU A 287 -7.49 -21.14 -27.63
N GLU A 288 -7.67 -19.82 -27.76
CA GLU A 288 -8.11 -18.95 -26.64
C GLU A 288 -9.53 -19.29 -26.16
N GLY A 289 -10.31 -20.00 -26.97
CA GLY A 289 -11.55 -20.68 -26.59
C GLY A 289 -12.79 -19.78 -26.57
N LYS A 290 -12.70 -18.51 -26.95
CA LYS A 290 -13.81 -17.54 -26.96
C LYS A 290 -14.08 -16.88 -28.30
N PHE A 291 -13.18 -17.04 -29.26
CA PHE A 291 -13.21 -16.34 -30.53
C PHE A 291 -13.17 -17.33 -31.70
N GLU A 292 -13.90 -17.02 -32.77
CA GLU A 292 -13.92 -17.82 -34.00
C GLU A 292 -12.87 -17.33 -35.01
N THR A 293 -12.52 -16.04 -34.95
CA THR A 293 -11.60 -15.40 -35.89
C THR A 293 -10.52 -14.58 -35.17
N LEU A 294 -9.37 -14.40 -35.84
CA LEU A 294 -8.30 -13.55 -35.35
C LEU A 294 -8.74 -12.08 -35.20
N ASP A 295 -9.66 -11.61 -36.06
CA ASP A 295 -10.15 -10.25 -35.98
C ASP A 295 -11.03 -10.01 -34.73
N GLU A 296 -11.83 -11.01 -34.32
CA GLU A 296 -12.56 -10.95 -33.04
C GLU A 296 -11.61 -10.91 -31.83
N LEU A 297 -10.55 -11.72 -31.86
CA LEU A 297 -9.51 -11.68 -30.83
C LEU A 297 -8.83 -10.32 -30.75
N ARG A 298 -8.44 -9.76 -31.91
CA ARG A 298 -7.82 -8.42 -31.99
C ARG A 298 -8.72 -7.31 -31.45
N GLU A 299 -10.00 -7.35 -31.79
CA GLU A 299 -10.97 -6.36 -31.28
C GLU A 299 -11.12 -6.47 -29.77
N SER A 300 -11.25 -7.67 -29.23
CA SER A 300 -11.32 -7.89 -27.79
C SER A 300 -10.06 -7.43 -27.05
N LEU A 301 -8.87 -7.70 -27.62
CA LEU A 301 -7.62 -7.21 -27.05
C LEU A 301 -7.53 -5.68 -27.10
N ARG A 302 -7.97 -5.06 -28.23
CA ARG A 302 -8.01 -3.60 -28.36
C ARG A 302 -8.94 -2.97 -27.34
N GLU A 303 -10.15 -3.52 -27.14
CA GLU A 303 -11.07 -3.06 -26.11
C GLU A 303 -10.47 -3.20 -24.69
N GLY A 304 -9.78 -4.30 -24.42
CA GLY A 304 -9.09 -4.52 -23.14
C GLY A 304 -7.98 -3.49 -22.90
N LEU A 305 -7.12 -3.27 -23.90
CA LEU A 305 -6.05 -2.27 -23.84
C LEU A 305 -6.61 -0.84 -23.72
N GLN A 306 -7.71 -0.54 -24.41
CA GLN A 306 -8.38 0.76 -24.33
C GLN A 306 -8.87 1.02 -22.90
N LYS A 307 -9.56 0.06 -22.29
CA LYS A 307 -10.01 0.17 -20.88
C LYS A 307 -8.86 0.31 -19.90
N GLN A 308 -7.77 -0.41 -20.14
CA GLN A 308 -6.57 -0.29 -19.32
C GLN A 308 -5.94 1.11 -19.43
N ALA A 309 -5.81 1.63 -20.65
CA ALA A 309 -5.28 2.97 -20.91
C ALA A 309 -6.19 4.06 -20.31
N GLU A 310 -7.51 3.94 -20.45
CA GLU A 310 -8.49 4.84 -19.82
C GLU A 310 -8.37 4.83 -18.29
N GLY A 311 -8.22 3.64 -17.70
CA GLY A 311 -7.99 3.49 -16.26
C GLY A 311 -6.72 4.17 -15.81
N ALA A 312 -5.61 3.94 -16.50
CA ALA A 312 -4.32 4.56 -16.18
C ALA A 312 -4.35 6.09 -16.29
N ILE A 313 -5.00 6.63 -17.33
CA ILE A 313 -5.16 8.08 -17.50
C ILE A 313 -6.07 8.65 -16.41
N LYS A 314 -7.14 7.95 -16.05
CA LYS A 314 -8.01 8.37 -14.95
C LYS A 314 -7.24 8.47 -13.64
N GLU A 315 -6.47 7.43 -13.27
CA GLU A 315 -5.64 7.43 -12.07
C GLU A 315 -4.61 8.56 -12.11
N LYS A 316 -3.85 8.69 -13.20
CA LYS A 316 -2.87 9.76 -13.39
C LYS A 316 -3.51 11.15 -13.29
N THR A 317 -4.69 11.36 -13.88
CA THR A 317 -5.37 12.66 -13.84
C THR A 317 -5.82 13.03 -12.43
N ILE A 318 -6.31 12.06 -11.66
CA ILE A 318 -6.68 12.27 -10.25
C ILE A 318 -5.43 12.58 -9.42
N ASP A 319 -4.36 11.84 -9.62
CA ASP A 319 -3.08 12.01 -8.92
C ASP A 319 -2.45 13.38 -9.25
N ASP A 320 -2.38 13.76 -10.51
CA ASP A 320 -1.96 15.09 -10.97
C ASP A 320 -2.78 16.21 -10.30
N MET A 321 -4.11 16.01 -10.16
CA MET A 321 -4.96 16.98 -9.47
C MET A 321 -4.63 17.06 -7.99
N ILE A 322 -4.43 15.92 -7.33
CA ILE A 322 -4.06 15.89 -5.91
C ILE A 322 -2.75 16.63 -5.69
N HIS A 323 -1.73 16.40 -6.53
CA HIS A 323 -0.47 17.14 -6.46
C HIS A 323 -0.68 18.66 -6.59
N LEU A 324 -1.49 19.10 -7.55
CA LEU A 324 -1.82 20.52 -7.72
C LEU A 324 -2.60 21.10 -6.53
N LEU A 325 -3.51 20.32 -5.94
CA LEU A 325 -4.23 20.74 -4.73
C LEU A 325 -3.27 20.92 -3.55
N MET A 326 -2.26 20.04 -3.43
CA MET A 326 -1.31 20.08 -2.33
C MET A 326 -0.34 21.26 -2.39
N GLU A 327 -0.08 21.84 -3.58
CA GLU A 327 0.82 23.01 -3.73
C GLU A 327 0.30 24.23 -2.95
N ASP A 328 -1.02 24.46 -2.96
CA ASP A 328 -1.67 25.62 -2.34
C ASP A 328 -2.52 25.28 -1.11
N ALA A 329 -2.62 23.99 -0.74
CA ALA A 329 -3.43 23.57 0.39
C ALA A 329 -2.81 23.92 1.74
N THR A 330 -3.65 24.39 2.66
CA THR A 330 -3.31 24.49 4.08
C THR A 330 -4.02 23.35 4.82
N MET A 331 -3.22 22.51 5.48
CA MET A 331 -3.73 21.35 6.20
C MET A 331 -3.23 21.37 7.64
N VAL A 332 -4.15 21.21 8.58
CA VAL A 332 -3.83 21.06 10.00
C VAL A 332 -4.53 19.81 10.51
N TYR A 333 -3.78 18.90 11.05
CA TYR A 333 -4.27 17.62 11.55
C TYR A 333 -3.48 17.19 12.81
N PRO A 334 -4.11 16.40 13.71
CA PRO A 334 -3.45 15.94 14.92
C PRO A 334 -2.42 14.85 14.61
N PRO A 335 -1.35 14.70 15.41
CA PRO A 335 -0.40 13.59 15.29
C PRO A 335 -1.07 12.20 15.29
N ALA A 336 -2.17 12.07 16.02
CA ALA A 336 -2.97 10.83 16.04
C ALA A 336 -3.52 10.42 14.66
N ALA A 337 -3.67 11.37 13.72
CA ALA A 337 -4.08 11.04 12.35
C ALA A 337 -2.95 10.35 11.58
N VAL A 338 -1.70 10.80 11.78
CA VAL A 338 -0.52 10.14 11.18
C VAL A 338 -0.32 8.75 11.79
N GLU A 339 -0.48 8.61 13.10
CA GLU A 339 -0.39 7.31 13.78
C GLU A 339 -1.44 6.32 13.26
N ALA A 340 -2.68 6.78 13.07
CA ALA A 340 -3.73 5.95 12.47
C ALA A 340 -3.37 5.52 11.03
N GLN A 341 -2.79 6.42 10.23
CA GLN A 341 -2.33 6.09 8.88
C GLN A 341 -1.19 5.05 8.89
N ILE A 342 -0.26 5.15 9.86
CA ILE A 342 0.79 4.14 10.03
C ILE A 342 0.17 2.78 10.40
N ASP A 343 -0.83 2.76 11.29
CA ASP A 343 -1.54 1.54 11.68
C ASP A 343 -2.20 0.87 10.46
N ASP A 344 -2.87 1.66 9.62
CA ASP A 344 -3.49 1.17 8.38
C ASP A 344 -2.45 0.60 7.40
N MET A 345 -1.31 1.29 7.22
CA MET A 345 -0.22 0.82 6.36
C MET A 345 0.41 -0.48 6.85
N VAL A 346 0.58 -0.63 8.17
CA VAL A 346 1.07 -1.87 8.79
C VAL A 346 0.07 -3.01 8.60
N GLU A 347 -1.22 -2.74 8.76
CA GLU A 347 -2.29 -3.72 8.54
C GLU A 347 -2.35 -4.18 7.07
N ASP A 348 -2.27 -3.25 6.13
CA ASP A 348 -2.21 -3.55 4.70
C ASP A 348 -0.96 -4.36 4.33
N PHE A 349 0.17 -4.05 4.96
CA PHE A 349 1.39 -4.82 4.78
C PHE A 349 1.25 -6.25 5.31
N LYS A 350 0.68 -6.44 6.51
CA LYS A 350 0.35 -7.75 7.09
C LYS A 350 -0.57 -8.55 6.15
N ASN A 351 -1.57 -7.90 5.59
CA ASN A 351 -2.51 -8.51 4.65
C ASN A 351 -1.84 -8.94 3.33
N ARG A 352 -0.92 -8.14 2.79
CA ARG A 352 -0.13 -8.49 1.59
C ARG A 352 0.77 -9.69 1.83
N LEU A 353 1.50 -9.71 2.94
CA LEU A 353 2.34 -10.85 3.32
C LEU A 353 1.53 -12.14 3.46
N SER A 354 0.37 -12.06 4.12
CA SER A 354 -0.52 -13.21 4.30
C SER A 354 -1.01 -13.78 2.97
N ARG A 355 -1.34 -12.93 1.98
CA ARG A 355 -1.73 -13.37 0.62
C ARG A 355 -0.59 -14.05 -0.13
N SER A 356 0.66 -13.66 0.17
CA SER A 356 1.87 -14.28 -0.39
C SER A 356 2.32 -15.52 0.41
N GLY A 357 1.55 -15.95 1.42
CA GLY A 357 1.84 -17.11 2.24
C GLY A 357 2.87 -16.88 3.35
N TRP A 358 3.28 -15.64 3.59
CA TRP A 358 4.21 -15.29 4.64
C TRP A 358 3.51 -14.92 5.94
N GLN A 359 4.10 -15.34 7.08
CA GLN A 359 3.71 -14.81 8.39
C GLN A 359 4.48 -13.51 8.65
N PHE A 360 3.80 -12.50 9.18
CA PHE A 360 4.40 -11.19 9.47
C PHE A 360 5.64 -11.28 10.36
N GLN A 361 5.57 -12.10 11.42
CA GLN A 361 6.69 -12.27 12.35
C GLN A 361 7.90 -12.97 11.70
N ASP A 362 7.68 -13.91 10.79
CA ASP A 362 8.74 -14.61 10.07
C ASP A 362 9.45 -13.66 9.12
N TYR A 363 8.70 -12.78 8.46
CA TYR A 363 9.25 -11.73 7.60
C TYR A 363 10.13 -10.76 8.40
N LEU A 364 9.64 -10.23 9.53
CA LEU A 364 10.42 -9.34 10.40
C LEU A 364 11.73 -10.01 10.87
N ASN A 365 11.66 -11.26 11.30
CA ASN A 365 12.83 -12.03 11.74
C ASN A 365 13.85 -12.22 10.62
N LEU A 366 13.39 -12.49 9.39
CA LEU A 366 14.26 -12.67 8.22
C LEU A 366 14.98 -11.37 7.85
N GLN A 367 14.29 -10.23 7.93
CA GLN A 367 14.86 -8.92 7.65
C GLN A 367 15.64 -8.33 8.84
N GLY A 368 15.61 -8.98 10.01
CA GLY A 368 16.25 -8.45 11.22
C GLY A 368 15.61 -7.17 11.75
N MET A 369 14.33 -6.94 11.45
CA MET A 369 13.56 -5.76 11.81
C MET A 369 12.62 -6.02 12.98
N THR A 370 12.19 -4.96 13.64
CA THR A 370 11.10 -4.97 14.63
C THR A 370 9.87 -4.30 14.04
N GLU A 371 8.68 -4.55 14.62
CA GLU A 371 7.47 -3.83 14.22
C GLU A 371 7.60 -2.31 14.43
N GLU A 372 8.33 -1.90 15.46
CA GLU A 372 8.61 -0.49 15.77
C GLU A 372 9.48 0.16 14.68
N SER A 373 10.55 -0.52 14.26
CA SER A 373 11.39 -0.05 13.13
C SER A 373 10.61 0.03 11.82
N LEU A 374 9.73 -0.94 11.54
CA LEU A 374 8.87 -0.88 10.37
C LEU A 374 7.88 0.31 10.41
N ARG A 375 7.37 0.65 11.59
CA ARG A 375 6.50 1.82 11.78
C ARG A 375 7.26 3.13 11.54
N GLU A 376 8.52 3.20 12.00
CA GLU A 376 9.39 4.36 11.73
C GLU A 376 9.67 4.52 10.24
N ASP A 377 9.91 3.43 9.52
CA ASP A 377 10.11 3.44 8.05
C ASP A 377 8.85 3.92 7.30
N PHE A 378 7.67 3.59 7.81
CA PHE A 378 6.40 4.05 7.22
C PHE A 378 6.06 5.50 7.55
N ALA A 379 6.61 6.08 8.61
CA ALA A 379 6.19 7.39 9.12
C ALA A 379 6.28 8.51 8.08
N GLY A 380 7.37 8.55 7.28
CA GLY A 380 7.51 9.54 6.21
C GLY A 380 6.46 9.40 5.12
N ASN A 381 6.24 8.18 4.65
CA ASN A 381 5.25 7.89 3.61
C ASN A 381 3.81 8.03 4.14
N ALA A 382 3.58 7.79 5.44
CA ALA A 382 2.26 7.91 6.05
C ALA A 382 1.77 9.37 6.08
N ASP A 383 2.65 10.32 6.38
CA ASP A 383 2.31 11.75 6.36
C ASP A 383 1.91 12.19 4.94
N ASP A 384 2.69 11.84 3.94
CA ASP A 384 2.38 12.15 2.54
C ASP A 384 1.08 11.49 2.08
N THR A 385 0.87 10.22 2.41
CA THR A 385 -0.36 9.49 2.08
C THR A 385 -1.58 10.11 2.75
N LEU A 386 -1.48 10.46 4.04
CA LEU A 386 -2.54 11.14 4.78
C LEU A 386 -2.90 12.48 4.12
N ARG A 387 -1.91 13.29 3.76
CA ARG A 387 -2.14 14.58 3.09
C ARG A 387 -2.84 14.42 1.75
N HIS A 388 -2.44 13.44 0.93
CA HIS A 388 -3.13 13.11 -0.31
C HIS A 388 -4.59 12.72 -0.09
N GLN A 389 -4.86 11.85 0.88
CA GLN A 389 -6.22 11.43 1.23
C GLN A 389 -7.07 12.61 1.73
N LEU A 390 -6.49 13.48 2.57
CA LEU A 390 -7.19 14.66 3.08
C LEU A 390 -7.49 15.67 1.97
N ALA A 391 -6.57 15.89 1.02
CA ALA A 391 -6.79 16.77 -0.13
C ALA A 391 -7.93 16.24 -1.01
N LEU A 392 -7.89 14.95 -1.34
CA LEU A 392 -8.93 14.31 -2.16
C LEU A 392 -10.30 14.34 -1.46
N ARG A 393 -10.33 14.02 -0.17
CA ARG A 393 -11.57 14.07 0.63
C ARG A 393 -12.16 15.47 0.63
N GLN A 394 -11.32 16.49 0.87
CA GLN A 394 -11.79 17.88 0.87
C GLN A 394 -12.29 18.31 -0.51
N PHE A 395 -11.60 17.91 -1.59
CA PHE A 395 -12.06 18.16 -2.96
C PHE A 395 -13.44 17.55 -3.22
N ILE A 396 -13.68 16.30 -2.80
CA ILE A 396 -14.97 15.64 -2.94
C ILE A 396 -16.07 16.39 -2.18
N LEU A 397 -15.77 16.88 -0.98
CA LEU A 397 -16.70 17.66 -0.17
C LEU A 397 -17.00 19.05 -0.78
N ASP A 398 -15.96 19.77 -1.19
CA ASP A 398 -16.08 21.09 -1.79
C ASP A 398 -16.84 21.06 -3.10
N GLU A 399 -16.63 20.01 -3.92
CA GLU A 399 -17.33 19.79 -5.18
C GLU A 399 -18.69 19.10 -5.00
N LYS A 400 -19.10 18.80 -3.76
CA LYS A 400 -20.37 18.16 -3.40
C LYS A 400 -20.63 16.87 -4.18
N LEU A 401 -19.55 16.07 -4.37
CA LEU A 401 -19.65 14.79 -5.07
C LEU A 401 -20.26 13.74 -4.15
N ARG A 402 -21.30 13.07 -4.63
CA ARG A 402 -21.99 12.00 -3.90
C ARG A 402 -22.31 10.82 -4.81
N VAL A 403 -22.40 9.66 -4.19
CA VAL A 403 -22.81 8.42 -4.85
C VAL A 403 -24.31 8.28 -4.67
N GLU A 404 -25.06 8.29 -5.78
CA GLU A 404 -26.49 8.09 -5.77
C GLU A 404 -26.83 6.63 -6.13
N ALA A 405 -27.97 6.13 -5.66
CA ALA A 405 -28.40 4.76 -5.96
C ALA A 405 -28.52 4.49 -7.47
N ALA A 406 -28.90 5.52 -8.24
CA ALA A 406 -28.99 5.42 -9.70
C ALA A 406 -27.61 5.21 -10.36
N ASP A 407 -26.55 5.84 -9.85
CA ASP A 407 -25.18 5.67 -10.37
C ASP A 407 -24.68 4.24 -10.12
N ILE A 408 -24.95 3.73 -8.92
CA ILE A 408 -24.61 2.36 -8.53
C ILE A 408 -25.33 1.36 -9.44
N ASP A 409 -26.64 1.51 -9.61
CA ASP A 409 -27.43 0.61 -10.45
C ASP A 409 -26.93 0.66 -11.91
N HIS A 410 -26.60 1.85 -12.45
CA HIS A 410 -26.04 2.00 -13.80
C HIS A 410 -24.71 1.24 -13.94
N LEU A 411 -23.76 1.48 -13.04
CA LEU A 411 -22.45 0.83 -13.11
C LEU A 411 -22.53 -0.69 -12.88
N ILE A 412 -23.47 -1.17 -12.05
CA ILE A 412 -23.74 -2.60 -11.89
C ILE A 412 -24.22 -3.19 -13.22
N GLU A 413 -25.19 -2.56 -13.89
CA GLU A 413 -25.69 -3.08 -15.17
C GLU A 413 -24.62 -3.08 -16.27
N ASP A 414 -23.75 -2.07 -16.34
CA ASP A 414 -22.62 -2.03 -17.26
C ASP A 414 -21.61 -3.14 -16.97
N ASN A 415 -21.33 -3.38 -15.68
CA ASN A 415 -20.43 -4.43 -15.26
C ASN A 415 -20.97 -5.85 -15.52
N VAL A 416 -22.26 -6.08 -15.35
CA VAL A 416 -22.86 -7.40 -15.59
C VAL A 416 -23.22 -7.65 -17.05
N ALA A 417 -23.37 -6.62 -17.87
CA ALA A 417 -23.68 -6.76 -19.33
C ALA A 417 -22.65 -7.61 -20.09
N ARG A 418 -21.41 -7.64 -19.60
CA ARG A 418 -20.30 -8.42 -20.19
C ARG A 418 -20.41 -9.95 -20.01
N PHE A 419 -21.32 -10.42 -19.15
CA PHE A 419 -21.51 -11.83 -18.90
C PHE A 419 -22.66 -12.38 -19.76
N ASP A 420 -22.45 -13.45 -20.51
CA ASP A 420 -23.49 -14.07 -21.36
C ASP A 420 -24.53 -14.87 -20.54
N ASN A 421 -24.12 -15.36 -19.37
CA ASN A 421 -24.94 -16.21 -18.52
C ASN A 421 -25.81 -15.38 -17.56
N GLU A 422 -27.15 -15.47 -17.69
CA GLU A 422 -28.11 -14.72 -16.87
C GLU A 422 -28.00 -15.06 -15.37
N ALA A 423 -27.78 -16.32 -15.00
CA ALA A 423 -27.59 -16.70 -13.61
C ALA A 423 -26.31 -16.10 -13.01
N LEU A 424 -25.24 -15.91 -13.81
CA LEU A 424 -24.02 -15.24 -13.40
C LEU A 424 -24.26 -13.74 -13.25
N ARG A 425 -25.01 -13.11 -14.16
CA ARG A 425 -25.43 -11.71 -14.03
C ARG A 425 -26.18 -11.44 -12.72
N ASP A 426 -27.17 -12.28 -12.39
CA ASP A 426 -27.94 -12.15 -11.16
C ASP A 426 -27.08 -12.34 -9.90
N ASN A 427 -26.15 -13.28 -9.92
CA ASN A 427 -25.20 -13.46 -8.82
C ASN A 427 -24.30 -12.23 -8.65
N MET A 428 -23.77 -11.67 -9.73
CA MET A 428 -22.93 -10.48 -9.69
C MET A 428 -23.70 -9.23 -9.27
N ARG A 429 -24.98 -9.04 -9.72
CA ARG A 429 -25.85 -7.97 -9.22
C ARG A 429 -26.03 -8.04 -7.71
N ASN A 430 -26.29 -9.25 -7.19
CA ASN A 430 -26.46 -9.44 -5.76
C ASN A 430 -25.14 -9.19 -5.00
N TYR A 431 -24.01 -9.60 -5.55
CA TYR A 431 -22.70 -9.32 -4.97
C TYR A 431 -22.42 -7.81 -4.85
N TYR A 432 -22.64 -7.05 -5.93
CA TYR A 432 -22.41 -5.60 -5.94
C TYR A 432 -23.43 -4.80 -5.11
N ARG A 433 -24.54 -5.37 -4.69
CA ARG A 433 -25.55 -4.72 -3.84
C ARG A 433 -25.34 -4.94 -2.36
N THR A 434 -24.36 -5.75 -1.94
CA THR A 434 -24.16 -6.11 -0.54
C THR A 434 -22.70 -6.20 -0.15
N GLY A 435 -22.39 -5.83 1.10
CA GLY A 435 -21.09 -6.03 1.73
C GLY A 435 -19.93 -5.45 0.91
N ARG A 436 -18.86 -6.19 0.77
CA ARG A 436 -17.65 -5.75 0.07
C ARG A 436 -17.88 -5.39 -1.40
N GLY A 437 -18.81 -6.06 -2.06
CA GLY A 437 -19.14 -5.74 -3.46
C GLY A 437 -19.75 -4.34 -3.58
N PHE A 438 -20.60 -3.94 -2.63
CA PHE A 438 -21.17 -2.60 -2.57
C PHE A 438 -20.12 -1.52 -2.31
N GLU A 439 -19.16 -1.79 -1.42
CA GLU A 439 -18.04 -0.88 -1.18
C GLU A 439 -17.20 -0.67 -2.44
N LEU A 440 -16.87 -1.74 -3.15
CA LEU A 440 -16.09 -1.66 -4.39
C LEU A 440 -16.81 -0.83 -5.46
N ILE A 441 -18.08 -1.11 -5.73
CA ILE A 441 -18.83 -0.40 -6.76
C ILE A 441 -19.04 1.08 -6.39
N SER A 442 -19.30 1.38 -5.11
CA SER A 442 -19.46 2.75 -4.61
C SER A 442 -18.17 3.56 -4.76
N THR A 443 -17.02 2.94 -4.45
CA THR A 443 -15.71 3.56 -4.63
C THR A 443 -15.44 3.83 -6.12
N GLU A 444 -15.78 2.91 -7.00
CA GLU A 444 -15.61 3.08 -8.45
C GLU A 444 -16.49 4.21 -9.00
N VAL A 445 -17.76 4.27 -8.57
CA VAL A 445 -18.66 5.38 -8.91
C VAL A 445 -18.09 6.72 -8.46
N LEU A 446 -17.63 6.82 -7.21
CA LEU A 446 -17.07 8.05 -6.68
C LEU A 446 -15.80 8.45 -7.45
N SER A 447 -14.94 7.50 -7.76
CA SER A 447 -13.74 7.73 -8.58
C SER A 447 -14.08 8.24 -9.98
N ASN A 448 -15.10 7.68 -10.63
CA ASN A 448 -15.58 8.14 -11.94
C ASN A 448 -16.09 9.58 -11.87
N LYS A 449 -16.94 9.89 -10.90
CA LYS A 449 -17.47 11.25 -10.68
C LYS A 449 -16.37 12.26 -10.36
N THR A 450 -15.37 11.85 -9.59
CA THR A 450 -14.18 12.68 -9.27
C THR A 450 -13.41 13.00 -10.54
N TYR A 451 -13.13 11.99 -11.36
CA TYR A 451 -12.45 12.17 -12.65
C TYR A 451 -13.20 13.09 -13.59
N GLU A 452 -14.50 12.87 -13.79
CA GLU A 452 -15.37 13.73 -14.62
C GLU A 452 -15.37 15.18 -14.14
N ARG A 453 -15.39 15.39 -12.81
CA ARG A 453 -15.33 16.73 -12.23
C ARG A 453 -14.00 17.40 -12.46
N ILE A 454 -12.88 16.67 -12.32
CA ILE A 454 -11.54 17.18 -12.62
C ILE A 454 -11.42 17.57 -14.09
N GLN A 455 -11.91 16.73 -15.01
CA GLN A 455 -11.93 17.06 -16.44
C GLN A 455 -12.76 18.32 -16.73
N ALA A 456 -13.92 18.46 -16.06
CA ALA A 456 -14.76 19.63 -16.20
C ALA A 456 -14.07 20.91 -15.69
N ILE A 457 -13.30 20.84 -14.59
CA ILE A 457 -12.49 21.93 -14.07
C ILE A 457 -11.38 22.29 -15.06
N PHE A 458 -10.59 21.32 -15.49
CA PHE A 458 -9.48 21.53 -16.42
C PHE A 458 -9.93 22.13 -17.75
N SER A 459 -11.09 21.72 -18.27
CA SER A 459 -11.69 22.28 -19.48
C SER A 459 -12.44 23.61 -19.27
N GLY A 460 -12.61 24.06 -18.02
CA GLY A 460 -13.36 25.27 -17.67
C GLY A 460 -14.88 25.13 -17.74
N ASN A 461 -15.40 23.90 -17.77
CA ASN A 461 -16.82 23.58 -17.89
C ASN A 461 -17.44 23.07 -16.57
N ALA A 462 -16.72 23.21 -15.44
CA ALA A 462 -17.22 22.76 -14.14
C ALA A 462 -18.52 23.47 -13.77
N PRO A 463 -19.53 22.74 -13.25
CA PRO A 463 -20.81 23.33 -12.85
C PRO A 463 -20.62 24.32 -11.72
N ASP A 464 -21.54 25.30 -11.63
CA ASP A 464 -21.58 26.22 -10.49
C ASP A 464 -22.04 25.49 -9.22
N LEU A 465 -21.24 25.56 -8.16
CA LEU A 465 -21.53 24.89 -6.86
C LEU A 465 -22.82 25.38 -6.21
N SER A 466 -23.27 26.60 -6.54
CA SER A 466 -24.54 27.13 -6.05
C SER A 466 -25.77 26.40 -6.62
N THR A 467 -25.58 25.66 -7.74
CA THR A 467 -26.65 24.88 -8.39
C THR A 467 -26.72 23.45 -7.90
N ILE A 468 -25.74 23.00 -7.11
CA ILE A 468 -25.67 21.65 -6.55
C ILE A 468 -26.24 21.69 -5.12
N PRO A 469 -27.22 20.82 -4.76
CA PRO A 469 -27.76 20.76 -3.40
C PRO A 469 -26.66 20.51 -2.37
N ASP A 470 -26.83 21.08 -1.18
CA ASP A 470 -25.88 20.82 -0.07
C ASP A 470 -26.04 19.38 0.45
N LEU A 471 -24.92 18.79 0.86
CA LEU A 471 -24.86 17.41 1.38
C LEU A 471 -25.69 17.22 2.66
N ALA A 472 -25.94 18.30 3.41
CA ALA A 472 -26.66 18.27 4.70
C ALA A 472 -28.19 18.23 4.58
N ALA A 473 -28.76 18.24 3.38
CA ALA A 473 -30.23 18.31 3.20
C ALA A 473 -30.93 16.94 3.22
N ASP A 474 -30.21 15.85 3.12
CA ASP A 474 -30.79 14.50 2.94
C ASP A 474 -30.74 13.61 4.22
N GLU A 475 -30.24 14.11 5.36
CA GLU A 475 -30.23 13.36 6.63
C GLU A 475 -31.46 13.61 7.52
N GLU A 476 -32.43 14.44 7.09
CA GLU A 476 -33.66 14.77 7.84
C GLU A 476 -34.93 14.14 7.23
N GLU A 477 -34.90 13.20 6.29
CA GLU A 477 -36.06 12.38 5.87
C GLU A 477 -35.81 10.88 6.23
#